data_2d727e6842279b6dc0b806e31ac0b73b
#
_entry.id   2d727e6842279b6dc0b806e31ac0b73b
#
_cell.length_a   1.000
_cell.length_b   1.000
_cell.length_c   1.000
_cell.angle_alpha   90.00
_cell.angle_beta   90.00
_cell.angle_gamma   90.00
#
_symmetry.space_group_name_H-M   'P 1'
#
loop_
_entity.id
_entity.type
_entity.pdbx_description
1 polymer ?
#
loop_
_entity_poly.entity_id
_entity_poly.type
_entity_poly.pdbx_seq_one_letter_code
_entity_poly.pdbx_strand_id
1 'polypeptide(L)'
;MIGLDTNVIARVVLADDAVQTKQALALLESCQSKGEVVAISLSVILELEWVLRSGAKLSKQAVITLMRHLLETAFLQIENEAILEQALYLYDSSKADFAECLFCAQYQRMGCRSMASFDEKAQAVSHVDNPRQLMTQPS
;
A
#
# COMPACT_ATOMS: atom_id res chain seq x y z
N MET A 1 3.37 4.92 -20.50
CA MET A 1 3.16 4.68 -19.05
C MET A 1 4.21 5.45 -18.27
N ILE A 2 3.80 6.15 -17.22
CA ILE A 2 4.68 6.94 -16.35
C ILE A 2 4.53 6.41 -14.92
N GLY A 3 5.65 6.14 -14.26
CA GLY A 3 5.65 5.77 -12.84
C GLY A 3 5.75 7.00 -11.96
N LEU A 4 5.05 6.99 -10.81
CA LEU A 4 5.11 8.07 -9.83
C LEU A 4 6.01 7.70 -8.66
N ASP A 5 6.84 8.65 -8.25
CA ASP A 5 7.50 8.61 -6.95
C ASP A 5 6.51 8.97 -5.84
N THR A 6 6.81 8.56 -4.63
CA THR A 6 5.95 8.76 -3.46
C THR A 6 5.55 10.23 -3.27
N ASN A 7 6.50 11.15 -3.40
CA ASN A 7 6.22 12.57 -3.18
C ASN A 7 5.23 13.15 -4.18
N VAL A 8 5.21 12.64 -5.41
CA VAL A 8 4.27 13.11 -6.42
C VAL A 8 2.84 12.74 -6.02
N ILE A 9 2.61 11.47 -5.72
CA ILE A 9 1.27 11.04 -5.31
C ILE A 9 0.86 11.63 -3.95
N ALA A 10 1.80 11.81 -3.03
CA ALA A 10 1.53 12.43 -1.74
C ALA A 10 1.06 13.89 -1.91
N ARG A 11 1.65 14.64 -2.83
CA ARG A 11 1.20 16.02 -3.11
C ARG A 11 -0.22 16.08 -3.65
N VAL A 12 -0.59 15.13 -4.50
CA VAL A 12 -1.95 15.05 -5.02
C VAL A 12 -2.96 14.77 -3.90
N VAL A 13 -2.62 13.80 -3.03
CA VAL A 13 -3.51 13.34 -1.96
C VAL A 13 -3.64 14.37 -0.84
N LEU A 14 -2.53 14.99 -0.43
CA LEU A 14 -2.50 15.90 0.73
C LEU A 14 -2.76 17.36 0.35
N ALA A 15 -2.37 17.76 -0.87
CA ALA A 15 -2.47 19.13 -1.35
C ALA A 15 -1.85 20.14 -0.37
N ASP A 16 -0.73 19.79 0.26
CA ASP A 16 -0.08 20.56 1.32
C ASP A 16 1.04 21.48 0.84
N ASP A 17 1.38 21.43 -0.45
CA ASP A 17 2.35 22.30 -1.10
C ASP A 17 1.73 22.84 -2.40
N ALA A 18 1.44 24.13 -2.43
CA ALA A 18 0.68 24.72 -3.54
C ALA A 18 1.37 24.56 -4.90
N VAL A 19 2.69 24.73 -4.95
CA VAL A 19 3.46 24.64 -6.21
C VAL A 19 3.57 23.21 -6.68
N GLN A 20 3.98 22.29 -5.82
CA GLN A 20 4.16 20.89 -6.17
C GLN A 20 2.82 20.21 -6.45
N THR A 21 1.78 20.52 -5.69
CA THR A 21 0.44 20.01 -5.93
C THR A 21 -0.05 20.41 -7.32
N LYS A 22 0.12 21.67 -7.71
CA LYS A 22 -0.27 22.15 -9.03
C LYS A 22 0.48 21.41 -10.15
N GLN A 23 1.79 21.21 -9.97
CA GLN A 23 2.61 20.47 -10.94
C GLN A 23 2.18 19.00 -11.04
N ALA A 24 1.94 18.34 -9.92
CA ALA A 24 1.52 16.95 -9.88
C ALA A 24 0.14 16.76 -10.54
N LEU A 25 -0.82 17.64 -10.23
CA LEU A 25 -2.14 17.60 -10.84
C LEU A 25 -2.08 17.86 -12.35
N ALA A 26 -1.24 18.80 -12.80
CA ALA A 26 -1.06 19.07 -14.22
C ALA A 26 -0.50 17.85 -14.96
N LEU A 27 0.43 17.12 -14.35
CA LEU A 27 0.95 15.88 -14.91
C LEU A 27 -0.16 14.83 -15.07
N LEU A 28 -0.96 14.62 -14.02
CA LEU A 28 -2.04 13.63 -14.05
C LEU A 28 -3.11 13.99 -15.08
N GLU A 29 -3.49 15.26 -15.17
CA GLU A 29 -4.43 15.74 -16.18
C GLU A 29 -3.89 15.52 -17.60
N SER A 30 -2.61 15.79 -17.81
CA SER A 30 -1.96 15.54 -19.09
C SER A 30 -1.97 14.06 -19.45
N CYS A 31 -1.63 13.18 -18.52
CA CYS A 31 -1.68 11.74 -18.75
C CYS A 31 -3.08 11.27 -19.08
N GLN A 32 -4.07 11.72 -18.31
CA GLN A 32 -5.47 11.34 -18.53
C GLN A 32 -5.97 11.79 -19.90
N SER A 33 -5.66 13.01 -20.30
CA SER A 33 -6.11 13.53 -21.61
C SER A 33 -5.45 12.84 -22.79
N LYS A 34 -4.22 12.33 -22.61
CA LYS A 34 -3.49 11.59 -23.65
C LYS A 34 -3.75 10.09 -23.62
N GLY A 35 -4.54 9.60 -22.68
CA GLY A 35 -4.73 8.17 -22.48
C GLY A 35 -3.49 7.44 -21.98
N GLU A 36 -2.57 8.15 -21.34
CA GLU A 36 -1.36 7.56 -20.77
C GLU A 36 -1.61 7.01 -19.37
N VAL A 37 -1.29 5.74 -19.16
CA VAL A 37 -1.44 5.09 -17.85
C VAL A 37 -0.37 5.56 -16.89
N VAL A 38 -0.76 5.80 -15.65
CA VAL A 38 0.13 6.17 -14.56
C VAL A 38 0.29 4.97 -13.63
N ALA A 39 1.55 4.54 -13.42
CA ALA A 39 1.87 3.36 -12.63
C ALA A 39 2.32 3.74 -11.22
N ILE A 40 1.89 2.96 -10.24
CA ILE A 40 2.31 3.09 -8.84
C ILE A 40 2.79 1.72 -8.36
N SER A 41 4.07 1.62 -7.95
CA SER A 41 4.64 0.38 -7.44
C SER A 41 4.17 0.09 -6.01
N LEU A 42 4.25 -1.18 -5.60
CA LEU A 42 3.93 -1.55 -4.22
C LEU A 42 4.91 -0.94 -3.22
N SER A 43 6.16 -0.71 -3.61
CA SER A 43 7.13 0.00 -2.77
C SER A 43 6.70 1.44 -2.51
N VAL A 44 6.18 2.12 -3.52
CA VAL A 44 5.64 3.48 -3.38
C VAL A 44 4.38 3.47 -2.51
N ILE A 45 3.51 2.48 -2.66
CA ILE A 45 2.33 2.32 -1.80
C ILE A 45 2.74 2.17 -0.33
N LEU A 46 3.75 1.36 -0.06
CA LEU A 46 4.26 1.16 1.30
C LEU A 46 4.77 2.47 1.91
N GLU A 47 5.56 3.20 1.16
CA GLU A 47 6.11 4.49 1.59
C GLU A 47 5.00 5.55 1.73
N LEU A 48 4.03 5.55 0.84
CA LEU A 48 2.89 6.46 0.88
C LEU A 48 2.07 6.26 2.16
N GLU A 49 1.78 5.03 2.55
CA GLU A 49 1.08 4.75 3.80
C GLU A 49 1.81 5.36 4.98
N TRP A 50 3.13 5.18 5.04
CA TRP A 50 3.94 5.73 6.12
C TRP A 50 3.89 7.26 6.14
N VAL A 51 4.01 7.91 4.97
CA VAL A 51 3.93 9.38 4.85
C VAL A 51 2.57 9.89 5.31
N LEU A 52 1.49 9.25 4.90
CA LEU A 52 0.13 9.67 5.25
C LEU A 52 -0.14 9.50 6.74
N ARG A 53 0.24 8.38 7.31
CA ARG A 53 0.00 8.04 8.72
C ARG A 53 0.96 8.77 9.66
N SER A 54 2.25 8.69 9.39
CA SER A 54 3.30 9.21 10.28
C SER A 54 3.61 10.68 10.02
N GLY A 55 3.64 11.09 8.76
CA GLY A 55 3.92 12.48 8.37
C GLY A 55 2.70 13.40 8.50
N ALA A 56 1.62 13.07 7.82
CA ALA A 56 0.40 13.89 7.79
C ALA A 56 -0.57 13.58 8.93
N LYS A 57 -0.27 12.58 9.76
CA LYS A 57 -1.09 12.20 10.93
C LYS A 57 -2.52 11.79 10.58
N LEU A 58 -2.74 11.22 9.41
CA LEU A 58 -4.05 10.69 9.03
C LEU A 58 -4.38 9.43 9.83
N SER A 59 -5.66 9.22 10.10
CA SER A 59 -6.11 7.99 10.74
C SER A 59 -5.95 6.80 9.81
N LYS A 60 -5.87 5.61 10.37
CA LYS A 60 -5.84 4.37 9.62
C LYS A 60 -6.98 4.27 8.62
N GLN A 61 -8.21 4.63 9.02
CA GLN A 61 -9.37 4.57 8.14
C GLN A 61 -9.28 5.57 6.99
N ALA A 62 -8.74 6.76 7.24
CA ALA A 62 -8.51 7.73 6.17
C ALA A 62 -7.49 7.21 5.15
N VAL A 63 -6.41 6.60 5.62
CA VAL A 63 -5.39 5.99 4.75
C VAL A 63 -5.99 4.87 3.90
N ILE A 64 -6.75 3.98 4.51
CA ILE A 64 -7.41 2.88 3.78
C ILE A 64 -8.36 3.41 2.72
N THR A 65 -9.16 4.41 3.05
CA THR A 65 -10.08 5.04 2.10
C THR A 65 -9.35 5.64 0.91
N LEU A 66 -8.25 6.34 1.16
CA LEU A 66 -7.42 6.93 0.10
C LEU A 66 -6.82 5.85 -0.81
N MET A 67 -6.30 4.78 -0.23
CA MET A 67 -5.73 3.66 -1.01
C MET A 67 -6.79 2.99 -1.89
N ARG A 68 -8.00 2.82 -1.38
CA ARG A 68 -9.12 2.27 -2.15
C ARG A 68 -9.51 3.18 -3.31
N HIS A 69 -9.47 4.49 -3.11
CA HIS A 69 -9.70 5.45 -4.20
C HIS A 69 -8.64 5.33 -5.30
N LEU A 70 -7.38 5.10 -4.93
CA LEU A 70 -6.32 4.86 -5.93
C LEU A 70 -6.63 3.62 -6.76
N LEU A 71 -7.08 2.53 -6.12
CA LEU A 71 -7.46 1.29 -6.81
C LEU A 71 -8.63 1.49 -7.77
N GLU A 72 -9.54 2.39 -7.46
CA GLU A 72 -10.74 2.67 -8.27
C GLU A 72 -10.50 3.66 -9.41
N THR A 73 -9.34 4.32 -9.44
CA THR A 73 -9.04 5.35 -10.44
C THR A 73 -8.55 4.71 -11.73
N ALA A 74 -9.33 4.86 -12.80
CA ALA A 74 -9.17 4.09 -14.04
C ALA A 74 -7.81 4.26 -14.74
N PHE A 75 -7.20 5.45 -14.70
CA PHE A 75 -5.93 5.70 -15.37
C PHE A 75 -4.70 5.43 -14.49
N LEU A 76 -4.92 5.07 -13.22
CA LEU A 76 -3.87 4.62 -12.30
C LEU A 76 -3.77 3.10 -12.36
N GLN A 77 -2.56 2.60 -12.47
CA GLN A 77 -2.30 1.16 -12.42
C GLN A 77 -1.38 0.86 -11.24
N ILE A 78 -1.91 0.15 -10.25
CA ILE A 78 -1.13 -0.37 -9.14
C ILE A 78 -0.39 -1.61 -9.62
N GLU A 79 0.86 -1.78 -9.22
CA GLU A 79 1.73 -2.89 -9.64
C GLU A 79 1.05 -4.25 -9.51
N ASN A 80 0.32 -4.47 -8.43
CA ASN A 80 -0.49 -5.66 -8.24
C ASN A 80 -1.71 -5.32 -7.38
N GLU A 81 -2.83 -5.07 -8.02
CA GLU A 81 -4.05 -4.66 -7.33
C GLU A 81 -4.54 -5.70 -6.31
N ALA A 82 -4.46 -6.98 -6.65
CA ALA A 82 -4.90 -8.05 -5.76
C ALA A 82 -4.08 -8.09 -4.46
N ILE A 83 -2.78 -7.84 -4.53
CA ILE A 83 -1.93 -7.75 -3.34
C ILE A 83 -2.33 -6.56 -2.49
N LEU A 84 -2.56 -5.39 -3.09
CA LEU A 84 -2.97 -4.22 -2.32
C LEU A 84 -4.35 -4.40 -1.69
N GLU A 85 -5.30 -4.96 -2.42
CA GLU A 85 -6.64 -5.25 -1.87
C GLU A 85 -6.55 -6.19 -0.67
N GLN A 86 -5.76 -7.25 -0.75
CA GLN A 86 -5.56 -8.18 0.36
C GLN A 86 -4.85 -7.50 1.53
N ALA A 87 -3.82 -6.70 1.26
CA ALA A 87 -3.10 -5.97 2.30
C ALA A 87 -4.03 -5.01 3.05
N LEU A 88 -4.88 -4.29 2.33
CA LEU A 88 -5.84 -3.36 2.95
C LEU A 88 -6.89 -4.11 3.79
N TYR A 89 -7.35 -5.27 3.32
CA TYR A 89 -8.25 -6.12 4.11
C TYR A 89 -7.59 -6.55 5.42
N LEU A 90 -6.36 -7.05 5.38
CA LEU A 90 -5.62 -7.46 6.56
C LEU A 90 -5.36 -6.28 7.51
N TYR A 91 -5.03 -5.13 6.95
CA TYR A 91 -4.78 -3.92 7.71
C TYR A 91 -6.03 -3.43 8.43
N ASP A 92 -7.16 -3.42 7.75
CA ASP A 92 -8.45 -3.02 8.31
C ASP A 92 -8.93 -3.97 9.42
N SER A 93 -8.70 -5.27 9.25
CA SER A 93 -9.23 -6.31 10.13
C SER A 93 -8.30 -6.71 11.28
N SER A 94 -7.12 -6.10 11.41
CA SER A 94 -6.13 -6.47 12.44
C SER A 94 -5.46 -5.25 13.07
N LYS A 95 -4.62 -5.49 14.06
CA LYS A 95 -3.76 -4.46 14.68
C LYS A 95 -2.34 -4.46 14.11
N ALA A 96 -2.07 -5.29 13.10
CA ALA A 96 -0.77 -5.34 12.46
C ALA A 96 -0.50 -4.05 11.69
N ASP A 97 0.77 -3.68 11.58
CA ASP A 97 1.17 -2.53 10.78
C ASP A 97 0.96 -2.82 9.29
N PHE A 98 0.75 -1.77 8.50
CA PHE A 98 0.52 -1.93 7.06
C PHE A 98 1.63 -2.69 6.36
N ALA A 99 2.89 -2.43 6.73
CA ALA A 99 4.04 -3.14 6.15
C ALA A 99 3.91 -4.65 6.33
N GLU A 100 3.55 -5.12 7.53
CA GLU A 100 3.37 -6.54 7.80
C GLU A 100 2.21 -7.13 6.98
N CYS A 101 1.13 -6.39 6.83
CA CYS A 101 -0.01 -6.81 6.03
C CYS A 101 0.36 -6.92 4.54
N LEU A 102 1.13 -5.97 4.04
CA LEU A 102 1.61 -5.99 2.65
C LEU A 102 2.55 -7.17 2.41
N PHE A 103 3.52 -7.39 3.31
CA PHE A 103 4.45 -8.51 3.21
C PHE A 103 3.69 -9.85 3.24
N CYS A 104 2.75 -9.99 4.15
CA CYS A 104 1.92 -11.20 4.26
C CYS A 104 1.16 -11.46 2.95
N ALA A 105 0.52 -10.43 2.39
CA ALA A 105 -0.19 -10.55 1.12
C ALA A 105 0.75 -10.95 -0.03
N GLN A 106 1.96 -10.39 -0.08
CA GLN A 106 2.96 -10.74 -1.08
C GLN A 106 3.40 -12.21 -0.94
N TYR A 107 3.68 -12.67 0.29
CA TYR A 107 4.09 -14.05 0.54
C TYR A 107 2.99 -15.05 0.22
N GLN A 108 1.74 -14.73 0.53
CA GLN A 108 0.61 -15.57 0.14
C GLN A 108 0.53 -15.74 -1.38
N ARG A 109 0.76 -14.68 -2.12
CA ARG A 109 0.77 -14.74 -3.60
C ARG A 109 1.94 -15.54 -4.15
N MET A 110 3.03 -15.63 -3.41
CA MET A 110 4.17 -16.48 -3.75
C MET A 110 3.92 -17.96 -3.42
N GLY A 111 2.85 -18.28 -2.72
CA GLY A 111 2.53 -19.64 -2.32
C GLY A 111 3.11 -20.05 -0.97
N CYS A 112 3.59 -19.08 -0.17
CA CYS A 112 4.10 -19.38 1.16
C CYS A 112 2.96 -19.80 2.09
N ARG A 113 3.18 -20.86 2.86
CA ARG A 113 2.18 -21.32 3.84
C ARG A 113 2.09 -20.40 5.05
N SER A 114 3.16 -19.65 5.34
CA SER A 114 3.21 -18.71 6.45
C SER A 114 4.34 -17.71 6.23
N MET A 115 4.23 -16.56 6.89
CA MET A 115 5.31 -15.58 7.04
C MET A 115 5.86 -15.69 8.47
N ALA A 116 7.18 -15.85 8.60
CA ALA A 116 7.84 -15.83 9.89
C ALA A 116 8.00 -14.39 10.38
N SER A 117 7.58 -14.11 11.61
CA SER A 117 7.73 -12.78 12.21
C SER A 117 7.91 -12.90 13.73
N PHE A 118 8.75 -12.03 14.29
CA PHE A 118 8.84 -11.86 15.73
C PHE A 118 7.83 -10.84 16.27
N ASP A 119 7.17 -10.08 15.39
CA ASP A 119 6.20 -9.06 15.79
C ASP A 119 4.89 -9.72 16.24
N GLU A 120 4.52 -9.53 17.50
CA GLU A 120 3.31 -10.12 18.08
C GLU A 120 2.03 -9.60 17.39
N LYS A 121 1.99 -8.33 16.98
CA LYS A 121 0.85 -7.77 16.28
C LYS A 121 0.70 -8.41 14.91
N ALA A 122 1.80 -8.68 14.22
CA ALA A 122 1.79 -9.36 12.93
C ALA A 122 1.30 -10.79 13.07
N GLN A 123 1.66 -11.48 14.15
CA GLN A 123 1.25 -12.87 14.42
C GLN A 123 -0.26 -13.01 14.65
N ALA A 124 -0.97 -11.93 14.92
CA ALA A 124 -2.43 -11.94 15.00
C ALA A 124 -3.09 -12.07 13.62
N VAL A 125 -2.32 -11.82 12.55
CA VAL A 125 -2.79 -12.01 11.17
C VAL A 125 -2.67 -13.47 10.78
N SER A 126 -3.66 -13.99 10.08
CA SER A 126 -3.64 -15.35 9.54
C SER A 126 -2.41 -15.56 8.65
N HIS A 127 -1.77 -16.71 8.76
CA HIS A 127 -0.56 -17.06 8.00
C HIS A 127 0.69 -16.27 8.40
N VAL A 128 0.71 -15.74 9.63
CA VAL A 128 1.89 -15.14 10.22
C VAL A 128 2.17 -15.85 11.54
N ASP A 129 3.35 -16.41 11.69
CA ASP A 129 3.71 -17.20 12.84
C ASP A 129 5.09 -16.82 13.39
N ASN A 130 5.29 -17.05 14.68
CA ASN A 130 6.62 -16.94 15.27
C ASN A 130 7.54 -18.01 14.67
N PRO A 131 8.82 -17.71 14.40
CA PRO A 131 9.77 -18.69 13.85
C PRO A 131 9.82 -20.01 14.63
N ARG A 132 9.71 -19.96 15.95
CA ARG A 132 9.70 -21.17 16.79
C ARG A 132 8.50 -22.07 16.45
N GLN A 133 7.32 -21.49 16.25
CA GLN A 133 6.12 -22.26 15.90
C GLN A 133 6.29 -22.95 14.55
N LEU A 134 6.92 -22.28 13.60
CA LEU A 134 7.15 -22.83 12.26
C LEU A 134 8.10 -24.04 12.27
N MET A 135 9.06 -24.08 13.19
CA MET A 135 9.98 -25.20 13.32
C MET A 135 9.30 -26.47 13.81
N THR A 136 8.16 -26.35 14.50
CA THR A 136 7.44 -27.49 15.06
C THR A 136 6.23 -27.92 14.25
N GLN A 137 5.87 -27.14 13.23
CA GLN A 137 4.75 -27.46 12.33
C GLN A 137 5.20 -28.43 11.24
N PRO A 138 4.34 -29.38 10.83
CA PRO A 138 4.62 -30.21 9.65
C PRO A 138 4.62 -29.38 8.38
N SER A 139 5.45 -29.77 7.45
CA SER A 139 5.59 -29.11 6.14
C SER A 139 4.32 -29.22 5.31
#